data_f68845217ffd399d5c54ff639af003c3
#
_entry.id   f68845217ffd399d5c54ff639af003c3
#
_cell.length_a   1.000
_cell.length_b   1.000
_cell.length_c   1.000
_cell.angle_alpha   90.00
_cell.angle_beta   90.00
_cell.angle_gamma   90.00
#
_symmetry.space_group_name_H-M   'P 1'
#
loop_
_entity.id
_entity.type
_entity.pdbx_description
1 polymer ?
#
loop_
_entity_poly.entity_id
_entity_poly.type
_entity_poly.pdbx_seq_one_letter_code
_entity_poly.pdbx_strand_id
1 'polypeptide(L)'
;MAKKNAKDETIINVDEMYTKTEQFVDKNRKQLTLVLGGAALIILAFMGYRMLVQLPAELAAEEAVFQAEHYFAMDSLDLAQYGDGFSAGLEEVMQDHAGTYAASRAAYQVGVLNRDAGLFEEAIQAFDQVALDDDVFGPMSLAGMGDCYSDLEDYTHAAEYFSKAADAADAGLAGKVLAPSYHYKQAITLIELGRTSEAKDVLSHIASEHPNSRLYPTAVALGESL
;
A
#
# COMPACT_ATOMS: atom_id res chain seq x y z
N MET A 1 33.25 58.80 -20.66
CA MET A 1 32.12 57.86 -20.77
C MET A 1 32.43 56.68 -19.83
N ALA A 2 31.83 56.67 -18.63
CA ALA A 2 32.07 55.66 -17.64
C ALA A 2 30.87 54.71 -17.65
N LYS A 3 31.12 53.41 -17.91
CA LYS A 3 30.12 52.33 -17.83
C LYS A 3 29.79 52.02 -16.34
N LYS A 4 28.59 52.31 -15.96
CA LYS A 4 28.02 52.00 -14.65
C LYS A 4 27.70 50.50 -14.60
N ASN A 5 28.49 49.73 -13.87
CA ASN A 5 28.24 48.33 -13.57
C ASN A 5 27.02 48.24 -12.63
N ALA A 6 25.93 47.74 -13.16
CA ALA A 6 24.78 47.28 -12.35
C ALA A 6 25.06 45.85 -11.86
N LYS A 7 25.58 45.73 -10.67
CA LYS A 7 25.44 44.57 -9.80
C LYS A 7 24.52 44.96 -8.66
N ASP A 8 23.23 44.88 -8.88
CA ASP A 8 22.25 44.86 -7.80
C ASP A 8 22.26 43.43 -7.27
N GLU A 9 23.15 43.19 -6.33
CA GLU A 9 23.03 42.06 -5.42
C GLU A 9 21.82 42.31 -4.55
N THR A 10 20.83 41.44 -4.63
CA THR A 10 19.67 41.39 -3.72
C THR A 10 20.22 41.01 -2.36
N ILE A 11 20.82 41.97 -1.63
CA ILE A 11 21.19 41.83 -0.23
C ILE A 11 19.84 41.70 0.49
N ILE A 12 19.46 40.46 0.84
CA ILE A 12 18.35 40.21 1.76
C ILE A 12 18.69 41.00 3.02
N ASN A 13 17.98 42.07 3.27
CA ASN A 13 18.20 42.92 4.44
C ASN A 13 17.64 42.15 5.66
N VAL A 14 18.51 41.39 6.28
CA VAL A 14 18.19 40.49 7.42
C VAL A 14 17.54 41.27 8.56
N ASP A 15 17.98 42.50 8.79
CA ASP A 15 17.43 43.38 9.84
C ASP A 15 15.98 43.80 9.54
N GLU A 16 15.67 44.09 8.29
CA GLU A 16 14.31 44.45 7.87
C GLU A 16 13.37 43.26 7.92
N MET A 17 13.86 42.08 7.56
CA MET A 17 13.11 40.82 7.64
C MET A 17 12.87 40.42 9.10
N TYR A 18 13.86 40.61 9.97
CA TYR A 18 13.75 40.36 11.41
C TYR A 18 12.68 41.27 12.04
N THR A 19 12.69 42.56 11.74
CA THR A 19 11.73 43.52 12.25
C THR A 19 10.28 43.25 11.78
N LYS A 20 10.11 42.85 10.52
CA LYS A 20 8.78 42.45 9.98
C LYS A 20 8.23 41.19 10.63
N THR A 21 9.10 40.21 10.85
CA THR A 21 8.73 38.95 11.54
C THR A 21 8.33 39.19 12.98
N GLU A 22 9.08 40.03 13.70
CA GLU A 22 8.79 40.41 15.09
C GLU A 22 7.45 41.14 15.20
N GLN A 23 7.19 42.11 14.34
CA GLN A 23 5.90 42.80 14.26
C GLN A 23 4.73 41.88 13.93
N PHE A 24 4.94 40.91 13.01
CA PHE A 24 3.93 39.92 12.69
C PHE A 24 3.60 39.03 13.89
N VAL A 25 4.62 38.52 14.58
CA VAL A 25 4.47 37.69 15.78
C VAL A 25 3.73 38.45 16.87
N ASP A 26 4.15 39.69 17.16
CA ASP A 26 3.53 40.51 18.21
C ASP A 26 2.07 40.84 17.93
N LYS A 27 1.78 41.21 16.64
CA LYS A 27 0.42 41.51 16.21
C LYS A 27 -0.51 40.30 16.26
N ASN A 28 0.03 39.10 15.99
CA ASN A 28 -0.76 37.86 15.90
C ASN A 28 -0.53 36.90 17.09
N ARG A 29 0.12 37.37 18.15
CA ARG A 29 0.56 36.53 19.28
C ARG A 29 -0.54 35.64 19.84
N LYS A 30 -1.76 36.16 20.05
CA LYS A 30 -2.88 35.36 20.56
C LYS A 30 -3.32 34.25 19.58
N GLN A 31 -3.37 34.57 18.31
CA GLN A 31 -3.75 33.59 17.28
C GLN A 31 -2.66 32.54 17.10
N LEU A 32 -1.40 32.94 17.05
CA LEU A 32 -0.26 32.05 16.98
C LEU A 32 -0.20 31.11 18.19
N THR A 33 -0.39 31.63 19.40
CA THR A 33 -0.43 30.81 20.63
C THR A 33 -1.58 29.82 20.59
N LEU A 34 -2.77 30.21 20.10
CA LEU A 34 -3.91 29.31 19.98
C LEU A 34 -3.67 28.21 18.93
N VAL A 35 -3.12 28.56 17.77
CA VAL A 35 -2.82 27.60 16.68
C VAL A 35 -1.71 26.64 17.11
N LEU A 36 -0.61 27.14 17.64
CA LEU A 36 0.51 26.31 18.11
C LEU A 36 0.12 25.44 19.31
N GLY A 37 -0.64 26.00 20.26
CA GLY A 37 -1.17 25.26 21.39
C GLY A 37 -2.15 24.15 20.95
N GLY A 38 -3.05 24.47 20.02
CA GLY A 38 -3.95 23.48 19.42
C GLY A 38 -3.20 22.37 18.67
N ALA A 39 -2.22 22.73 17.86
CA ALA A 39 -1.36 21.76 17.17
C ALA A 39 -0.59 20.86 18.17
N ALA A 40 -0.03 21.44 19.22
CA ALA A 40 0.66 20.69 20.26
C ALA A 40 -0.28 19.69 20.97
N LEU A 41 -1.52 20.11 21.29
CA LEU A 41 -2.51 19.21 21.89
C LEU A 41 -2.89 18.05 20.96
N ILE A 42 -3.05 18.31 19.66
CA ILE A 42 -3.33 17.25 18.67
C ILE A 42 -2.18 16.25 18.60
N ILE A 43 -0.93 16.74 18.57
CA ILE A 43 0.27 15.88 18.55
C ILE A 43 0.33 15.04 19.84
N LEU A 44 0.10 15.64 21.01
CA LEU A 44 0.11 14.92 22.28
C LEU A 44 -1.00 13.87 22.36
N ALA A 45 -2.20 14.19 21.88
CA ALA A 45 -3.32 13.26 21.82
C ALA A 45 -3.00 12.08 20.87
N PHE A 46 -2.43 12.36 19.70
CA PHE A 46 -1.99 11.34 18.75
C PHE A 46 -0.90 10.44 19.33
N MET A 47 0.12 11.03 19.96
CA MET A 47 1.19 10.25 20.61
C MET A 47 0.64 9.41 21.77
N GLY A 48 -0.26 9.97 22.57
CA GLY A 48 -0.92 9.26 23.67
C GLY A 48 -1.74 8.08 23.16
N TYR A 49 -2.53 8.27 22.13
CA TYR A 49 -3.30 7.20 21.48
C TYR A 49 -2.37 6.11 20.94
N ARG A 50 -1.32 6.49 20.20
CA ARG A 50 -0.36 5.53 19.65
C ARG A 50 0.33 4.71 20.75
N MET A 51 0.73 5.35 21.86
CA MET A 51 1.49 4.69 22.92
C MET A 51 0.62 3.84 23.85
N LEU A 52 -0.61 4.28 24.12
CA LEU A 52 -1.49 3.65 25.13
C LEU A 52 -2.50 2.68 24.50
N VAL A 53 -2.78 2.79 23.19
CA VAL A 53 -3.78 1.97 22.51
C VAL A 53 -3.15 1.14 21.40
N GLN A 54 -2.52 1.79 20.39
CA GLN A 54 -1.99 1.05 19.24
C GLN A 54 -0.84 0.11 19.61
N LEU A 55 0.18 0.60 20.32
CA LEU A 55 1.35 -0.23 20.61
C LEU A 55 1.03 -1.48 21.44
N PRO A 56 0.22 -1.42 22.52
CA PRO A 56 -0.20 -2.63 23.22
C PRO A 56 -1.04 -3.58 22.36
N ALA A 57 -1.90 -3.04 21.49
CA ALA A 57 -2.70 -3.85 20.57
C ALA A 57 -1.82 -4.59 19.55
N GLU A 58 -0.82 -3.90 18.97
CA GLU A 58 0.15 -4.52 18.07
C GLU A 58 0.95 -5.65 18.76
N LEU A 59 1.42 -5.41 19.98
CA LEU A 59 2.17 -6.43 20.72
C LEU A 59 1.30 -7.67 21.05
N ALA A 60 0.05 -7.46 21.42
CA ALA A 60 -0.88 -8.56 21.67
C ALA A 60 -1.20 -9.35 20.38
N ALA A 61 -1.36 -8.64 19.27
CA ALA A 61 -1.61 -9.26 17.96
C ALA A 61 -0.40 -10.07 17.46
N GLU A 62 0.81 -9.54 17.62
CA GLU A 62 2.06 -10.26 17.26
C GLU A 62 2.25 -11.53 18.11
N GLU A 63 1.90 -11.48 19.39
CA GLU A 63 1.92 -12.69 20.23
C GLU A 63 0.88 -13.72 19.77
N ALA A 64 -0.33 -13.28 19.46
CA ALA A 64 -1.42 -14.13 19.01
C ALA A 64 -1.13 -14.82 17.67
N VAL A 65 -0.58 -14.09 16.68
CA VAL A 65 -0.33 -14.61 15.34
C VAL A 65 0.84 -15.58 15.26
N PHE A 66 1.76 -15.53 16.20
CA PHE A 66 3.04 -16.24 16.16
C PHE A 66 2.91 -17.74 15.87
N GLN A 67 2.00 -18.43 16.58
CA GLN A 67 1.83 -19.88 16.44
C GLN A 67 1.14 -20.23 15.10
N ALA A 68 0.17 -19.41 14.67
CA ALA A 68 -0.51 -19.61 13.40
C ALA A 68 0.45 -19.44 12.20
N GLU A 69 1.30 -18.41 12.23
CA GLU A 69 2.34 -18.22 11.20
C GLU A 69 3.39 -19.33 11.21
N HIS A 70 3.70 -19.89 12.38
CA HIS A 70 4.58 -21.06 12.47
C HIS A 70 3.95 -22.29 11.81
N TYR A 71 2.66 -22.55 12.04
CA TYR A 71 1.93 -23.62 11.35
C TYR A 71 1.86 -23.39 9.85
N PHE A 72 1.62 -22.15 9.43
CA PHE A 72 1.61 -21.77 8.01
C PHE A 72 2.98 -22.08 7.35
N ALA A 73 4.08 -21.70 7.99
CA ALA A 73 5.43 -21.98 7.50
C ALA A 73 5.78 -23.47 7.45
N MET A 74 5.11 -24.30 8.25
CA MET A 74 5.27 -25.76 8.27
C MET A 74 4.28 -26.50 7.35
N ASP A 75 3.53 -25.78 6.51
CA ASP A 75 2.51 -26.33 5.61
C ASP A 75 1.37 -27.05 6.37
N SER A 76 1.17 -26.71 7.64
CA SER A 76 0.07 -27.22 8.47
C SER A 76 -1.12 -26.27 8.37
N LEU A 77 -1.72 -26.19 7.17
CA LEU A 77 -2.61 -25.12 6.75
C LEU A 77 -3.91 -25.05 7.60
N ASP A 78 -4.51 -26.19 7.96
CA ASP A 78 -5.71 -26.21 8.81
C ASP A 78 -5.41 -25.66 10.22
N LEU A 79 -4.25 -26.03 10.80
CA LEU A 79 -3.83 -25.49 12.10
C LEU A 79 -3.46 -24.01 12.01
N ALA A 80 -2.90 -23.60 10.90
CA ALA A 80 -2.63 -22.19 10.65
C ALA A 80 -3.92 -21.38 10.57
N GLN A 81 -4.91 -21.85 9.81
CA GLN A 81 -6.14 -21.13 9.57
C GLN A 81 -7.04 -21.07 10.81
N TYR A 82 -7.24 -22.23 11.48
CA TYR A 82 -8.26 -22.40 12.54
C TYR A 82 -7.69 -22.50 13.95
N GLY A 83 -6.37 -22.62 14.10
CA GLY A 83 -5.71 -22.84 15.39
C GLY A 83 -5.71 -24.29 15.84
N ASP A 84 -5.04 -24.56 16.97
CA ASP A 84 -4.89 -25.90 17.57
C ASP A 84 -5.79 -26.12 18.79
N GLY A 85 -6.67 -25.17 19.07
CA GLY A 85 -7.54 -25.16 20.24
C GLY A 85 -6.92 -24.57 21.52
N PHE A 86 -5.61 -24.23 21.48
CA PHE A 86 -4.90 -23.51 22.54
C PHE A 86 -4.37 -22.17 22.06
N SER A 87 -3.98 -22.09 20.80
CA SER A 87 -3.48 -20.90 20.13
C SER A 87 -4.45 -20.47 19.05
N ALA A 88 -4.61 -19.17 18.89
CA ALA A 88 -5.45 -18.57 17.85
C ALA A 88 -4.99 -18.98 16.45
N GLY A 89 -5.91 -19.22 15.54
CA GLY A 89 -5.63 -19.34 14.12
C GLY A 89 -5.63 -17.98 13.42
N LEU A 90 -5.20 -17.96 12.16
CA LEU A 90 -5.14 -16.73 11.35
C LEU A 90 -6.50 -16.03 11.25
N GLU A 91 -7.62 -16.79 11.12
CA GLU A 91 -8.97 -16.21 11.06
C GLU A 91 -9.36 -15.50 12.36
N GLU A 92 -9.04 -16.08 13.51
CA GLU A 92 -9.30 -15.46 14.81
C GLU A 92 -8.45 -14.20 14.99
N VAL A 93 -7.16 -14.26 14.67
CA VAL A 93 -6.25 -13.08 14.73
C VAL A 93 -6.73 -11.97 13.81
N MET A 94 -7.13 -12.28 12.59
CA MET A 94 -7.67 -11.32 11.63
C MET A 94 -8.87 -10.57 12.19
N GLN A 95 -9.76 -11.26 12.89
CA GLN A 95 -10.99 -10.68 13.44
C GLN A 95 -10.77 -9.95 14.76
N ASP A 96 -10.09 -10.59 15.72
CA ASP A 96 -9.97 -10.09 17.09
C ASP A 96 -8.93 -8.95 17.23
N HIS A 97 -7.96 -8.89 16.32
CA HIS A 97 -6.92 -7.88 16.31
C HIS A 97 -7.01 -6.94 15.10
N ALA A 98 -8.22 -6.77 14.53
CA ALA A 98 -8.44 -5.91 13.37
C ALA A 98 -7.82 -4.51 13.54
N GLY A 99 -7.16 -4.01 12.49
CA GLY A 99 -6.47 -2.72 12.49
C GLY A 99 -5.03 -2.77 13.02
N THR A 100 -4.51 -3.97 13.34
CA THR A 100 -3.09 -4.20 13.62
C THR A 100 -2.36 -4.74 12.38
N TYR A 101 -1.05 -4.62 12.39
CA TYR A 101 -0.21 -5.14 11.32
C TYR A 101 -0.24 -6.67 11.23
N ALA A 102 -0.26 -7.35 12.40
CA ALA A 102 -0.39 -8.80 12.48
C ALA A 102 -1.73 -9.28 11.90
N ALA A 103 -2.84 -8.61 12.22
CA ALA A 103 -4.15 -8.94 11.64
C ALA A 103 -4.18 -8.71 10.13
N SER A 104 -3.52 -7.67 9.63
CA SER A 104 -3.40 -7.42 8.18
C SER A 104 -2.63 -8.54 7.47
N ARG A 105 -1.53 -9.03 8.06
CA ARG A 105 -0.80 -10.19 7.53
C ARG A 105 -1.62 -11.48 7.59
N ALA A 106 -2.31 -11.71 8.71
CA ALA A 106 -3.21 -12.84 8.88
C ALA A 106 -4.32 -12.83 7.81
N ALA A 107 -4.93 -11.66 7.56
CA ALA A 107 -5.94 -11.48 6.51
C ALA A 107 -5.41 -11.85 5.11
N TYR A 108 -4.20 -11.42 4.78
CA TYR A 108 -3.56 -11.80 3.53
C TYR A 108 -3.36 -13.33 3.44
N GLN A 109 -2.87 -13.97 4.50
CA GLN A 109 -2.64 -15.41 4.52
C GLN A 109 -3.95 -16.20 4.45
N VAL A 110 -5.01 -15.78 5.16
CA VAL A 110 -6.37 -16.35 5.04
C VAL A 110 -6.89 -16.22 3.62
N GLY A 111 -6.71 -15.05 3.00
CA GLY A 111 -7.08 -14.83 1.59
C GLY A 111 -6.39 -15.82 0.64
N VAL A 112 -5.09 -16.07 0.85
CA VAL A 112 -4.34 -17.07 0.06
C VAL A 112 -4.87 -18.48 0.29
N LEU A 113 -5.10 -18.87 1.55
CA LEU A 113 -5.63 -20.20 1.90
C LEU A 113 -7.02 -20.43 1.29
N ASN A 114 -7.92 -19.48 1.41
CA ASN A 114 -9.27 -19.57 0.86
C ASN A 114 -9.24 -19.66 -0.67
N ARG A 115 -8.39 -18.83 -1.34
CA ARG A 115 -8.23 -18.90 -2.79
C ARG A 115 -7.73 -20.27 -3.24
N ASP A 116 -6.72 -20.82 -2.57
CA ASP A 116 -6.13 -22.11 -2.90
C ASP A 116 -7.12 -23.27 -2.63
N ALA A 117 -8.08 -23.08 -1.70
CA ALA A 117 -9.19 -23.97 -1.47
C ALA A 117 -10.35 -23.79 -2.48
N GLY A 118 -10.30 -22.81 -3.37
CA GLY A 118 -11.36 -22.48 -4.34
C GLY A 118 -12.52 -21.68 -3.74
N LEU A 119 -12.35 -21.14 -2.53
CA LEU A 119 -13.31 -20.29 -1.82
C LEU A 119 -13.06 -18.83 -2.17
N PHE A 120 -13.35 -18.47 -3.43
CA PHE A 120 -12.92 -17.19 -4.01
C PHE A 120 -13.60 -15.98 -3.36
N GLU A 121 -14.88 -16.08 -3.03
CA GLU A 121 -15.63 -15.00 -2.37
C GLU A 121 -15.12 -14.75 -0.95
N GLU A 122 -14.80 -15.79 -0.20
CA GLU A 122 -14.20 -15.71 1.13
C GLU A 122 -12.77 -15.17 1.05
N ALA A 123 -12.02 -15.55 0.02
CA ALA A 123 -10.68 -15.02 -0.22
C ALA A 123 -10.71 -13.50 -0.48
N ILE A 124 -11.64 -13.03 -1.30
CA ILE A 124 -11.84 -11.60 -1.57
C ILE A 124 -12.16 -10.86 -0.27
N GLN A 125 -13.06 -11.42 0.58
CA GLN A 125 -13.40 -10.80 1.86
C GLN A 125 -12.20 -10.71 2.81
N ALA A 126 -11.33 -11.72 2.82
CA ALA A 126 -10.14 -11.71 3.64
C ALA A 126 -9.11 -10.69 3.09
N PHE A 127 -8.85 -10.67 1.78
CA PHE A 127 -7.95 -9.69 1.16
C PHE A 127 -8.41 -8.24 1.38
N ASP A 128 -9.72 -7.98 1.43
CA ASP A 128 -10.28 -6.64 1.66
C ASP A 128 -9.99 -6.11 3.08
N GLN A 129 -9.63 -6.97 4.02
CA GLN A 129 -9.23 -6.57 5.38
C GLN A 129 -7.75 -6.19 5.50
N VAL A 130 -6.95 -6.38 4.45
CA VAL A 130 -5.54 -6.01 4.43
C VAL A 130 -5.40 -4.48 4.36
N ALA A 131 -4.53 -3.91 5.20
CA ALA A 131 -4.25 -2.48 5.18
C ALA A 131 -3.58 -2.07 3.85
N LEU A 132 -4.23 -1.17 3.10
CA LEU A 132 -3.76 -0.74 1.77
C LEU A 132 -2.58 0.22 1.81
N ASP A 133 -2.24 0.77 2.98
CA ASP A 133 -1.06 1.61 3.21
C ASP A 133 0.23 0.80 3.45
N ASP A 134 0.14 -0.53 3.44
CA ASP A 134 1.29 -1.42 3.41
C ASP A 134 1.87 -1.53 2.00
N ASP A 135 3.17 -1.23 1.85
CA ASP A 135 3.87 -1.21 0.56
C ASP A 135 4.02 -2.60 -0.09
N VAL A 136 3.74 -3.69 0.65
CA VAL A 136 3.89 -5.07 0.19
C VAL A 136 2.56 -5.79 0.19
N PHE A 137 1.94 -5.95 1.37
CA PHE A 137 0.69 -6.70 1.51
C PHE A 137 -0.50 -5.98 0.86
N GLY A 138 -0.53 -4.65 0.86
CA GLY A 138 -1.57 -3.88 0.17
C GLY A 138 -1.66 -4.21 -1.33
N PRO A 139 -0.59 -4.01 -2.11
CA PRO A 139 -0.59 -4.40 -3.53
C PRO A 139 -0.79 -5.90 -3.75
N MET A 140 -0.26 -6.76 -2.88
CA MET A 140 -0.44 -8.21 -2.99
C MET A 140 -1.88 -8.65 -2.77
N SER A 141 -2.61 -8.03 -1.82
CA SER A 141 -4.01 -8.33 -1.57
C SER A 141 -4.90 -7.88 -2.74
N LEU A 142 -4.66 -6.69 -3.30
CA LEU A 142 -5.35 -6.23 -4.50
C LEU A 142 -5.12 -7.18 -5.68
N ALA A 143 -3.89 -7.66 -5.87
CA ALA A 143 -3.60 -8.65 -6.90
C ALA A 143 -4.28 -10.01 -6.62
N GLY A 144 -4.35 -10.43 -5.34
CA GLY A 144 -5.08 -11.62 -4.92
C GLY A 144 -6.57 -11.54 -5.21
N MET A 145 -7.20 -10.37 -4.99
CA MET A 145 -8.58 -10.13 -5.42
C MET A 145 -8.73 -10.23 -6.93
N GLY A 146 -7.79 -9.65 -7.70
CA GLY A 146 -7.75 -9.77 -9.15
C GLY A 146 -7.66 -11.22 -9.62
N ASP A 147 -6.85 -12.04 -8.96
CA ASP A 147 -6.76 -13.48 -9.22
C ASP A 147 -8.09 -14.18 -8.95
N CYS A 148 -8.72 -13.94 -7.79
CA CYS A 148 -10.02 -14.51 -7.45
C CYS A 148 -11.11 -14.13 -8.48
N TYR A 149 -11.19 -12.87 -8.89
CA TYR A 149 -12.12 -12.45 -9.93
C TYR A 149 -11.82 -13.08 -11.28
N SER A 150 -10.54 -13.34 -11.61
CA SER A 150 -10.17 -14.07 -12.82
C SER A 150 -10.65 -15.53 -12.78
N ASP A 151 -10.51 -16.18 -11.62
CA ASP A 151 -10.97 -17.57 -11.40
C ASP A 151 -12.52 -17.68 -11.42
N LEU A 152 -13.21 -16.60 -11.03
CA LEU A 152 -14.67 -16.45 -11.15
C LEU A 152 -15.12 -16.03 -12.58
N GLU A 153 -14.20 -15.92 -13.54
CA GLU A 153 -14.43 -15.43 -14.91
C GLU A 153 -14.99 -13.98 -14.99
N ASP A 154 -14.90 -13.23 -13.89
CA ASP A 154 -15.23 -11.80 -13.86
C ASP A 154 -14.01 -10.96 -14.26
N TYR A 155 -13.65 -11.03 -15.52
CA TYR A 155 -12.48 -10.33 -16.07
C TYR A 155 -12.57 -8.80 -15.97
N THR A 156 -13.78 -8.26 -15.81
CA THR A 156 -13.94 -6.80 -15.65
C THR A 156 -13.40 -6.34 -14.29
N HIS A 157 -13.82 -6.96 -13.21
CA HIS A 157 -13.28 -6.67 -11.89
C HIS A 157 -11.82 -7.12 -11.77
N ALA A 158 -11.44 -8.26 -12.37
CA ALA A 158 -10.05 -8.71 -12.37
C ALA A 158 -9.10 -7.65 -12.96
N ALA A 159 -9.42 -7.08 -14.13
CA ALA A 159 -8.60 -6.03 -14.75
C ALA A 159 -8.52 -4.76 -13.88
N GLU A 160 -9.62 -4.38 -13.22
CA GLU A 160 -9.66 -3.24 -12.29
C GLU A 160 -8.76 -3.47 -11.07
N TYR A 161 -8.84 -4.64 -10.44
CA TYR A 161 -8.03 -4.95 -9.25
C TYR A 161 -6.55 -5.11 -9.60
N PHE A 162 -6.20 -5.70 -10.74
CA PHE A 162 -4.80 -5.73 -11.20
C PHE A 162 -4.26 -4.34 -11.50
N SER A 163 -5.08 -3.42 -12.04
CA SER A 163 -4.67 -2.02 -12.19
C SER A 163 -4.38 -1.37 -10.85
N LYS A 164 -5.31 -1.49 -9.89
CA LYS A 164 -5.10 -0.96 -8.52
C LYS A 164 -3.84 -1.54 -7.87
N ALA A 165 -3.61 -2.84 -8.03
CA ALA A 165 -2.44 -3.52 -7.50
C ALA A 165 -1.14 -2.98 -8.12
N ALA A 166 -1.13 -2.78 -9.43
CA ALA A 166 0.01 -2.24 -10.15
C ALA A 166 0.32 -0.79 -9.75
N ASP A 167 -0.71 0.08 -9.70
CA ASP A 167 -0.58 1.48 -9.30
C ASP A 167 -0.08 1.59 -7.84
N ALA A 168 -0.63 0.78 -6.93
CA ALA A 168 -0.19 0.75 -5.54
C ALA A 168 1.26 0.26 -5.41
N ALA A 169 1.64 -0.77 -6.17
CA ALA A 169 3.01 -1.27 -6.19
C ALA A 169 3.98 -0.21 -6.74
N ASP A 170 3.64 0.47 -7.85
CA ASP A 170 4.49 1.51 -8.44
C ASP A 170 4.72 2.70 -7.51
N ALA A 171 3.74 3.03 -6.69
CA ALA A 171 3.85 4.07 -5.68
C ALA A 171 4.71 3.67 -4.48
N GLY A 172 4.85 2.36 -4.20
CA GLY A 172 5.53 1.80 -3.04
C GLY A 172 7.00 1.41 -3.29
N LEU A 173 7.67 0.98 -2.23
CA LEU A 173 9.07 0.55 -2.27
C LEU A 173 9.29 -0.76 -3.06
N ALA A 174 8.27 -1.61 -3.12
CA ALA A 174 8.30 -2.90 -3.81
C ALA A 174 7.99 -2.82 -5.32
N GLY A 175 7.72 -1.62 -5.86
CA GLY A 175 7.23 -1.40 -7.22
C GLY A 175 8.08 -2.05 -8.31
N LYS A 176 9.39 -1.94 -8.24
CA LYS A 176 10.29 -2.57 -9.24
C LYS A 176 10.17 -4.10 -9.32
N VAL A 177 9.68 -4.74 -8.27
CA VAL A 177 9.54 -6.19 -8.18
C VAL A 177 8.11 -6.63 -8.48
N LEU A 178 7.12 -5.97 -7.90
CA LEU A 178 5.72 -6.38 -7.93
C LEU A 178 4.95 -5.82 -9.14
N ALA A 179 5.10 -4.52 -9.41
CA ALA A 179 4.30 -3.83 -10.42
C ALA A 179 4.34 -4.46 -11.81
N PRO A 180 5.51 -4.89 -12.36
CA PRO A 180 5.54 -5.50 -13.69
C PRO A 180 4.65 -6.73 -13.81
N SER A 181 4.53 -7.54 -12.75
CA SER A 181 3.69 -8.74 -12.77
C SER A 181 2.21 -8.40 -12.72
N TYR A 182 1.83 -7.35 -11.99
CA TYR A 182 0.44 -6.93 -11.92
C TYR A 182 -0.01 -6.22 -13.20
N HIS A 183 0.82 -5.35 -13.78
CA HIS A 183 0.58 -4.81 -15.12
C HIS A 183 0.45 -5.92 -16.17
N TYR A 184 1.29 -6.95 -16.11
CA TYR A 184 1.19 -8.06 -17.05
C TYR A 184 -0.12 -8.84 -16.89
N LYS A 185 -0.53 -9.14 -15.65
CA LYS A 185 -1.83 -9.77 -15.37
C LYS A 185 -2.99 -8.90 -15.85
N GLN A 186 -2.95 -7.59 -15.63
CA GLN A 186 -3.92 -6.63 -16.16
C GLN A 186 -4.00 -6.71 -17.69
N ALA A 187 -2.86 -6.72 -18.39
CA ALA A 187 -2.84 -6.79 -19.85
C ALA A 187 -3.45 -8.08 -20.38
N ILE A 188 -3.12 -9.24 -19.78
CA ILE A 188 -3.73 -10.52 -20.14
C ILE A 188 -5.26 -10.47 -19.95
N THR A 189 -5.72 -9.98 -18.82
CA THR A 189 -7.16 -9.87 -18.52
C THR A 189 -7.87 -8.91 -19.50
N LEU A 190 -7.22 -7.82 -19.90
CA LEU A 190 -7.74 -6.92 -20.93
C LEU A 190 -7.83 -7.58 -22.30
N ILE A 191 -6.90 -8.50 -22.64
CA ILE A 191 -6.98 -9.30 -23.87
C ILE A 191 -8.19 -10.23 -23.84
N GLU A 192 -8.44 -10.91 -22.73
CA GLU A 192 -9.65 -11.75 -22.55
C GLU A 192 -10.94 -10.94 -22.71
N LEU A 193 -10.95 -9.69 -22.30
CA LEU A 193 -12.08 -8.75 -22.52
C LEU A 193 -12.17 -8.21 -23.95
N GLY A 194 -11.22 -8.55 -24.86
CA GLY A 194 -11.13 -7.98 -26.20
C GLY A 194 -10.67 -6.50 -26.24
N ARG A 195 -10.19 -5.96 -25.12
CA ARG A 195 -9.70 -4.56 -24.96
C ARG A 195 -8.24 -4.44 -25.37
N THR A 196 -7.93 -4.89 -26.59
CA THR A 196 -6.55 -5.06 -27.11
C THR A 196 -5.74 -3.76 -27.10
N SER A 197 -6.37 -2.62 -27.41
CA SER A 197 -5.67 -1.33 -27.41
C SER A 197 -5.16 -0.96 -26.01
N GLU A 198 -5.99 -1.16 -24.99
CA GLU A 198 -5.61 -0.88 -23.59
C GLU A 198 -4.56 -1.88 -23.10
N ALA A 199 -4.64 -3.15 -23.51
CA ALA A 199 -3.61 -4.14 -23.22
C ALA A 199 -2.24 -3.72 -23.78
N LYS A 200 -2.20 -3.19 -25.01
CA LYS A 200 -0.96 -2.66 -25.63
C LYS A 200 -0.37 -1.49 -24.83
N ASP A 201 -1.21 -0.57 -24.35
CA ASP A 201 -0.77 0.56 -23.56
C ASP A 201 -0.13 0.09 -22.25
N VAL A 202 -0.76 -0.87 -21.55
CA VAL A 202 -0.23 -1.46 -20.31
C VAL A 202 1.09 -2.22 -20.56
N LEU A 203 1.19 -2.99 -21.65
CA LEU A 203 2.44 -3.70 -22.01
C LEU A 203 3.57 -2.72 -22.36
N SER A 204 3.24 -1.61 -23.01
CA SER A 204 4.20 -0.53 -23.32
C SER A 204 4.67 0.16 -22.05
N HIS A 205 3.81 0.31 -21.04
CA HIS A 205 4.19 0.84 -19.72
C HIS A 205 5.25 -0.05 -19.05
N ILE A 206 5.07 -1.39 -19.09
CA ILE A 206 6.10 -2.30 -18.56
C ILE A 206 7.43 -2.08 -19.29
N ALA A 207 7.39 -1.89 -20.62
CA ALA A 207 8.59 -1.72 -21.42
C ALA A 207 9.33 -0.39 -21.11
N SER A 208 8.61 0.69 -20.82
CA SER A 208 9.19 2.00 -20.54
C SER A 208 9.66 2.15 -19.09
N GLU A 209 8.83 1.76 -18.12
CA GLU A 209 9.10 2.01 -16.70
C GLU A 209 9.87 0.88 -16.01
N HIS A 210 9.75 -0.36 -16.53
CA HIS A 210 10.37 -1.55 -15.94
C HIS A 210 11.31 -2.30 -16.90
N PRO A 211 12.26 -1.65 -17.58
CA PRO A 211 13.11 -2.28 -18.62
C PRO A 211 14.03 -3.37 -18.06
N ASN A 212 14.25 -3.42 -16.75
CA ASN A 212 15.05 -4.44 -16.08
C ASN A 212 14.23 -5.60 -15.51
N SER A 213 12.90 -5.58 -15.68
CA SER A 213 12.02 -6.66 -15.25
C SER A 213 12.23 -7.92 -16.08
N ARG A 214 12.05 -9.09 -15.46
CA ARG A 214 12.02 -10.37 -16.19
C ARG A 214 10.88 -10.45 -17.18
N LEU A 215 9.82 -9.67 -17.00
CA LEU A 215 8.66 -9.63 -17.90
C LEU A 215 8.85 -8.69 -19.09
N TYR A 216 9.90 -7.84 -19.09
CA TYR A 216 10.17 -6.92 -20.19
C TYR A 216 10.17 -7.60 -21.59
N PRO A 217 10.95 -8.68 -21.85
CA PRO A 217 10.94 -9.31 -23.17
C PRO A 217 9.56 -9.88 -23.56
N THR A 218 8.85 -10.44 -22.58
CA THR A 218 7.53 -11.03 -22.79
C THR A 218 6.49 -9.95 -23.10
N ALA A 219 6.54 -8.83 -22.34
CA ALA A 219 5.63 -7.70 -22.55
C ALA A 219 5.82 -7.06 -23.93
N VAL A 220 7.08 -6.87 -24.37
CA VAL A 220 7.39 -6.35 -25.71
C VAL A 220 6.86 -7.29 -26.79
N ALA A 221 7.22 -8.59 -26.72
CA ALA A 221 6.80 -9.57 -27.72
C ALA A 221 5.27 -9.70 -27.82
N LEU A 222 4.57 -9.70 -26.67
CA LEU A 222 3.11 -9.76 -26.64
C LEU A 222 2.50 -8.49 -27.23
N GLY A 223 2.99 -7.30 -26.87
CA GLY A 223 2.52 -6.02 -27.38
C GLY A 223 2.67 -5.86 -28.88
N GLU A 224 3.75 -6.42 -29.48
CA GLU A 224 3.97 -6.43 -30.93
C GLU A 224 3.05 -7.41 -31.67
N SER A 225 2.58 -8.47 -30.99
CA SER A 225 1.73 -9.50 -31.58
C SER A 225 0.23 -9.13 -31.60
N LEU A 226 -0.20 -8.16 -30.81
CA LEU A 226 -1.57 -7.65 -30.73
C LEU A 226 -1.85 -6.58 -31.78
#